data_4b228d02bdb406cbf418055014a57146
#
_entry.id   4b228d02bdb406cbf418055014a57146
#
_cell.length_a   1.000
_cell.length_b   1.000
_cell.length_c   1.000
_cell.angle_alpha   90.00
_cell.angle_beta   90.00
_cell.angle_gamma   90.00
#
_symmetry.space_group_name_H-M   'P 1'
#
loop_
_entity.id
_entity.type
_entity.pdbx_description
1 polymer ?
#
loop_
_entity_poly.entity_id
_entity_poly.type
_entity_poly.pdbx_seq_one_letter_code
_entity_poly.pdbx_strand_id
1 'polypeptide(L)'
;MKRLLACLLLAAGGMIGLAGPAFAHNVLVGSDPKDGAQLAVGPSTVTLTFDLPIQQGDFDVITVTGPNNTRWDAGAAKVDSNVISAPVRPLGPAGQYTIGYRILSADGHPVANTVKFTLTTAGTGTPATPTAASTSQPSSNDSGGIPVWPWIVGGVVLLGLGVFVALRMGRVPEDSSK
;
A
#
# COMPACT_ATOMS: atom_id res chain seq x y z
N MET A 1 33.90 23.55 21.94
CA MET A 1 32.45 23.58 21.73
C MET A 1 32.07 23.70 20.24
N LYS A 2 32.60 24.66 19.45
CA LYS A 2 32.27 24.88 18.03
C LYS A 2 32.56 23.68 17.14
N ARG A 3 33.72 23.00 17.35
CA ARG A 3 34.10 21.79 16.57
C ARG A 3 33.20 20.59 16.86
N LEU A 4 32.78 20.42 18.13
CA LEU A 4 31.82 19.38 18.51
C LEU A 4 30.44 19.60 17.89
N LEU A 5 29.96 20.85 17.83
CA LEU A 5 28.69 21.19 17.20
C LEU A 5 28.73 20.93 15.68
N ALA A 6 29.85 21.30 15.03
CA ALA A 6 30.04 21.03 13.62
C ALA A 6 30.07 19.51 13.29
N CYS A 7 30.75 18.71 14.11
CA CYS A 7 30.77 17.25 13.97
C CYS A 7 29.38 16.63 14.20
N LEU A 8 28.61 17.14 15.16
CA LEU A 8 27.24 16.68 15.42
C LEU A 8 26.30 17.00 14.25
N LEU A 9 26.43 18.19 13.66
CA LEU A 9 25.62 18.58 12.49
C LEU A 9 25.99 17.78 11.25
N LEU A 10 27.29 17.48 11.03
CA LEU A 10 27.73 16.62 9.94
C LEU A 10 27.27 15.17 10.14
N ALA A 11 27.31 14.65 11.38
CA ALA A 11 26.81 13.32 11.69
C ALA A 11 25.30 13.22 11.50
N ALA A 12 24.54 14.24 11.95
CA ALA A 12 23.09 14.28 11.75
C ALA A 12 22.71 14.38 10.27
N GLY A 13 23.43 15.20 9.48
CA GLY A 13 23.24 15.31 8.04
C GLY A 13 23.60 14.01 7.30
N GLY A 14 24.63 13.30 7.74
CA GLY A 14 25.01 11.99 7.18
C GLY A 14 23.97 10.91 7.46
N MET A 15 23.31 10.91 8.61
CA MET A 15 22.24 9.94 8.94
C MET A 15 21.00 10.14 8.08
N ILE A 16 20.63 11.37 7.73
CA ILE A 16 19.47 11.66 6.88
C ILE A 16 19.73 11.18 5.43
N GLY A 17 20.97 11.28 4.96
CA GLY A 17 21.35 10.83 3.61
C GLY A 17 21.39 9.31 3.42
N LEU A 18 21.41 8.54 4.51
CA LEU A 18 21.43 7.06 4.49
C LEU A 18 20.03 6.44 4.64
N ALA A 19 18.98 7.26 4.84
CA ALA A 19 17.62 6.77 4.89
C ALA A 19 17.19 6.30 3.48
N GLY A 20 17.23 4.99 3.25
CA GLY A 20 16.68 4.37 2.05
C GLY A 20 15.16 4.57 1.95
N PRO A 21 14.56 4.38 0.76
CA PRO A 21 13.11 4.42 0.62
C PRO A 21 12.48 3.36 1.52
N ALA A 22 11.60 3.78 2.41
CA ALA A 22 10.79 2.87 3.21
C ALA A 22 9.66 2.34 2.31
N PHE A 23 9.74 1.07 1.89
CA PHE A 23 8.64 0.37 1.23
C PHE A 23 7.66 -0.09 2.33
N ALA A 24 6.58 0.63 2.48
CA ALA A 24 5.56 0.32 3.49
C ALA A 24 4.24 -0.18 2.87
N HIS A 25 4.16 -0.28 1.54
CA HIS A 25 3.03 -0.87 0.84
C HIS A 25 3.08 -2.39 0.90
N ASN A 26 1.96 -3.01 1.26
CA ASN A 26 1.86 -4.46 1.25
C ASN A 26 2.03 -5.02 -0.17
N VAL A 27 2.87 -6.04 -0.29
CA VAL A 27 3.10 -6.79 -1.53
C VAL A 27 2.45 -8.17 -1.40
N LEU A 28 1.70 -8.60 -2.42
CA LEU A 28 1.16 -9.95 -2.49
C LEU A 28 2.32 -10.94 -2.68
N VAL A 29 2.53 -11.84 -1.71
CA VAL A 29 3.59 -12.86 -1.75
C VAL A 29 3.06 -14.26 -1.99
N GLY A 30 1.75 -14.48 -1.87
CA GLY A 30 1.12 -15.76 -2.11
C GLY A 30 -0.37 -15.64 -2.37
N SER A 31 -0.91 -16.58 -3.13
CA SER A 31 -2.36 -16.72 -3.36
C SER A 31 -2.76 -18.18 -3.47
N ASP A 32 -3.96 -18.49 -3.04
CA ASP A 32 -4.64 -19.76 -3.29
C ASP A 32 -6.06 -19.46 -3.77
N PRO A 33 -6.36 -19.78 -5.05
CA PRO A 33 -5.49 -20.35 -6.10
C PRO A 33 -4.30 -19.47 -6.48
N LYS A 34 -3.21 -20.11 -6.93
CA LYS A 34 -2.04 -19.38 -7.47
C LYS A 34 -2.41 -18.64 -8.75
N ASP A 35 -1.74 -17.54 -9.01
CA ASP A 35 -1.90 -16.83 -10.29
C ASP A 35 -1.56 -17.74 -11.47
N GLY A 36 -2.45 -17.77 -12.45
CA GLY A 36 -2.35 -18.68 -13.62
C GLY A 36 -2.71 -20.13 -13.35
N ALA A 37 -3.16 -20.51 -12.15
CA ALA A 37 -3.51 -21.90 -11.83
C ALA A 37 -4.62 -22.44 -12.73
N GLN A 38 -4.53 -23.75 -13.07
CA GLN A 38 -5.58 -24.49 -13.77
C GLN A 38 -6.17 -25.51 -12.79
N LEU A 39 -7.47 -25.43 -12.56
CA LEU A 39 -8.18 -26.24 -11.58
C LEU A 39 -9.30 -27.03 -12.25
N ALA A 40 -9.37 -28.32 -11.94
CA ALA A 40 -10.51 -29.15 -12.39
C ALA A 40 -11.76 -28.93 -11.53
N VAL A 41 -11.57 -28.50 -10.29
CA VAL A 41 -12.64 -28.21 -9.31
C VAL A 41 -12.42 -26.81 -8.76
N GLY A 42 -13.48 -26.01 -8.71
CA GLY A 42 -13.44 -24.64 -8.16
C GLY A 42 -13.13 -24.64 -6.66
N PRO A 43 -12.38 -23.64 -6.18
CA PRO A 43 -12.11 -23.48 -4.77
C PRO A 43 -13.37 -23.04 -4.01
N SER A 44 -13.52 -23.46 -2.76
CA SER A 44 -14.58 -22.96 -1.87
C SER A 44 -14.19 -21.66 -1.14
N THR A 45 -12.90 -21.35 -1.14
CA THR A 45 -12.33 -20.16 -0.51
C THR A 45 -11.16 -19.67 -1.35
N VAL A 46 -11.00 -18.38 -1.45
CA VAL A 46 -9.78 -17.77 -1.97
C VAL A 46 -9.00 -17.14 -0.83
N THR A 47 -7.67 -17.26 -0.88
CA THR A 47 -6.76 -16.75 0.15
C THR A 47 -5.62 -15.98 -0.48
N LEU A 48 -5.32 -14.81 0.05
CA LEU A 48 -4.22 -13.96 -0.41
C LEU A 48 -3.31 -13.65 0.79
N THR A 49 -2.02 -13.85 0.62
CA THR A 49 -1.00 -13.62 1.66
C THR A 49 -0.10 -12.48 1.25
N PHE A 50 0.09 -11.53 2.12
CA PHE A 50 0.93 -10.35 1.93
C PHE A 50 2.20 -10.45 2.78
N ASP A 51 3.20 -9.65 2.46
CA ASP A 51 4.47 -9.56 3.20
C ASP A 51 4.33 -8.86 4.56
N LEU A 52 3.35 -7.95 4.70
CA LEU A 52 3.07 -7.16 5.91
C LEU A 52 1.62 -7.35 6.38
N PRO A 53 1.32 -7.12 7.67
CA PRO A 53 -0.06 -7.14 8.17
C PRO A 53 -0.96 -6.14 7.42
N ILE A 54 -2.21 -6.55 7.20
CA ILE A 54 -3.26 -5.72 6.60
C ILE A 54 -3.95 -4.95 7.71
N GLN A 55 -4.23 -3.66 7.50
CA GLN A 55 -5.08 -2.90 8.43
C GLN A 55 -6.54 -3.30 8.21
N GLN A 56 -7.17 -3.89 9.24
CA GLN A 56 -8.56 -4.33 9.16
C GLN A 56 -9.50 -3.14 9.01
N GLY A 57 -10.42 -3.22 8.05
CA GLY A 57 -11.44 -2.19 7.83
C GLY A 57 -12.46 -2.57 6.77
N ASP A 58 -13.47 -1.73 6.61
CA ASP A 58 -14.52 -1.91 5.60
C ASP A 58 -14.02 -1.79 4.16
N PHE A 59 -12.76 -1.41 4.00
CA PHE A 59 -12.09 -1.29 2.71
C PHE A 59 -11.54 -2.62 2.19
N ASP A 60 -11.44 -3.64 3.06
CA ASP A 60 -10.84 -4.92 2.71
C ASP A 60 -11.87 -5.78 1.98
N VAL A 61 -11.69 -5.91 0.67
CA VAL A 61 -12.64 -6.57 -0.21
C VAL A 61 -11.93 -7.57 -1.08
N ILE A 62 -12.53 -8.75 -1.22
CA ILE A 62 -12.23 -9.72 -2.27
C ILE A 62 -13.47 -9.90 -3.13
N THR A 63 -13.26 -9.93 -4.43
CA THR A 63 -14.29 -10.22 -5.43
C THR A 63 -13.85 -11.37 -6.30
N VAL A 64 -14.75 -12.26 -6.68
CA VAL A 64 -14.48 -13.33 -7.66
C VAL A 64 -15.38 -13.13 -8.85
N THR A 65 -14.79 -12.82 -9.99
CA THR A 65 -15.50 -12.60 -11.26
C THR A 65 -15.14 -13.71 -12.23
N GLY A 66 -16.15 -14.39 -12.77
CA GLY A 66 -16.01 -15.46 -13.74
C GLY A 66 -16.37 -15.04 -15.16
N PRO A 67 -16.50 -16.02 -16.07
CA PRO A 67 -16.92 -15.77 -17.43
C PRO A 67 -18.21 -14.94 -17.51
N ASN A 68 -18.34 -14.13 -18.56
CA ASN A 68 -19.46 -13.21 -18.78
C ASN A 68 -19.66 -12.17 -17.64
N ASN A 69 -18.57 -11.82 -16.95
CA ASN A 69 -18.57 -10.83 -15.86
C ASN A 69 -19.52 -11.18 -14.70
N THR A 70 -19.73 -12.46 -14.46
CA THR A 70 -20.60 -12.96 -13.39
C THR A 70 -19.87 -12.99 -12.04
N ARG A 71 -20.58 -12.74 -10.93
CA ARG A 71 -20.02 -12.70 -9.58
C ARG A 71 -20.14 -14.05 -8.88
N TRP A 72 -19.07 -14.45 -8.15
CA TRP A 72 -18.95 -15.76 -7.50
C TRP A 72 -18.49 -15.69 -6.06
N ASP A 73 -18.23 -14.52 -5.52
CA ASP A 73 -17.96 -14.33 -4.10
C ASP A 73 -19.22 -14.67 -3.28
N ALA A 74 -19.03 -15.32 -2.11
CA ALA A 74 -20.12 -15.83 -1.29
C ALA A 74 -20.30 -15.08 0.02
N GLY A 75 -19.48 -14.07 0.32
CA GLY A 75 -19.55 -13.30 1.57
C GLY A 75 -18.42 -12.30 1.70
N ALA A 76 -18.39 -11.63 2.86
CA ALA A 76 -17.38 -10.65 3.19
C ALA A 76 -15.99 -11.31 3.31
N ALA A 77 -14.96 -10.57 2.93
CA ALA A 77 -13.59 -10.95 3.19
C ALA A 77 -13.28 -10.92 4.69
N LYS A 78 -12.36 -11.78 5.13
CA LYS A 78 -11.85 -11.83 6.50
C LYS A 78 -10.35 -11.62 6.48
N VAL A 79 -9.87 -10.71 7.31
CA VAL A 79 -8.44 -10.42 7.49
C VAL A 79 -7.96 -11.09 8.77
N ASP A 80 -6.85 -11.79 8.68
CA ASP A 80 -6.11 -12.36 9.80
C ASP A 80 -4.63 -12.02 9.60
N SER A 81 -4.16 -10.99 10.30
CA SER A 81 -2.80 -10.46 10.18
C SER A 81 -2.47 -10.07 8.73
N ASN A 82 -1.59 -10.79 8.06
CA ASN A 82 -1.16 -10.55 6.67
C ASN A 82 -1.90 -11.41 5.65
N VAL A 83 -2.95 -12.08 6.04
CA VAL A 83 -3.77 -12.95 5.19
C VAL A 83 -5.17 -12.39 5.07
N ILE A 84 -5.70 -12.33 3.85
CA ILE A 84 -7.12 -12.06 3.61
C ILE A 84 -7.74 -13.22 2.84
N SER A 85 -8.93 -13.63 3.25
CA SER A 85 -9.66 -14.74 2.63
C SER A 85 -11.13 -14.39 2.42
N ALA A 86 -11.75 -15.00 1.42
CA ALA A 86 -13.18 -14.87 1.17
C ALA A 86 -13.77 -16.20 0.69
N PRO A 87 -15.00 -16.54 1.12
CA PRO A 87 -15.69 -17.70 0.62
C PRO A 87 -16.12 -17.49 -0.85
N VAL A 88 -16.11 -18.58 -1.62
CA VAL A 88 -16.50 -18.63 -3.02
C VAL A 88 -17.67 -19.57 -3.19
N ARG A 89 -18.65 -19.18 -4.00
CA ARG A 89 -19.76 -20.04 -4.41
C ARG A 89 -19.23 -21.21 -5.22
N PRO A 90 -19.90 -22.37 -5.22
CA PRO A 90 -19.62 -23.41 -6.19
C PRO A 90 -19.58 -22.79 -7.59
N LEU A 91 -18.45 -22.97 -8.29
CA LEU A 91 -18.27 -22.38 -9.61
C LEU A 91 -19.09 -23.14 -10.65
N GLY A 92 -19.47 -22.44 -11.74
CA GLY A 92 -20.28 -22.98 -12.83
C GLY A 92 -19.47 -23.15 -14.11
N PRO A 93 -19.43 -22.18 -15.03
CA PRO A 93 -18.80 -22.33 -16.32
C PRO A 93 -17.30 -22.62 -16.25
N ALA A 94 -16.78 -23.49 -17.11
CA ALA A 94 -15.35 -23.56 -17.35
C ALA A 94 -14.87 -22.25 -17.99
N GLY A 95 -13.65 -21.83 -17.66
CA GLY A 95 -13.08 -20.59 -18.16
C GLY A 95 -12.25 -19.85 -17.13
N GLN A 96 -11.83 -18.63 -17.48
CA GLN A 96 -11.01 -17.80 -16.62
C GLN A 96 -11.84 -17.10 -15.54
N TYR A 97 -11.34 -17.17 -14.33
CA TYR A 97 -11.83 -16.44 -13.15
C TYR A 97 -10.79 -15.44 -12.68
N THR A 98 -11.25 -14.30 -12.22
CA THR A 98 -10.42 -13.22 -11.69
C THR A 98 -10.79 -12.93 -10.24
N ILE A 99 -9.81 -13.06 -9.36
CA ILE A 99 -9.90 -12.64 -7.98
C ILE A 99 -9.42 -11.20 -7.94
N GLY A 100 -10.33 -10.24 -7.77
CA GLY A 100 -10.00 -8.85 -7.51
C GLY A 100 -9.89 -8.62 -6.01
N TYR A 101 -8.92 -7.86 -5.57
CA TYR A 101 -8.79 -7.49 -4.17
C TYR A 101 -8.47 -6.02 -3.99
N ARG A 102 -8.90 -5.50 -2.86
CA ARG A 102 -8.52 -4.19 -2.34
C ARG A 102 -8.33 -4.34 -0.84
N ILE A 103 -7.19 -3.90 -0.33
CA ILE A 103 -6.82 -3.92 1.08
C ILE A 103 -6.30 -2.56 1.51
N LEU A 104 -6.33 -2.31 2.81
CA LEU A 104 -5.62 -1.19 3.41
C LEU A 104 -4.24 -1.68 3.88
N SER A 105 -3.21 -1.14 3.28
CA SER A 105 -1.80 -1.47 3.56
C SER A 105 -1.38 -1.04 4.97
N ALA A 106 -0.27 -1.58 5.47
CA ALA A 106 0.28 -1.25 6.78
C ALA A 106 0.59 0.25 6.95
N ASP A 107 0.86 0.96 5.86
CA ASP A 107 1.10 2.42 5.83
C ASP A 107 -0.18 3.26 5.63
N GLY A 108 -1.35 2.62 5.61
CA GLY A 108 -2.64 3.29 5.45
C GLY A 108 -3.03 3.62 4.01
N HIS A 109 -2.27 3.17 3.01
CA HIS A 109 -2.64 3.38 1.61
C HIS A 109 -3.42 2.18 1.04
N PRO A 110 -4.43 2.40 0.17
CA PRO A 110 -5.13 1.31 -0.47
C PRO A 110 -4.26 0.62 -1.53
N VAL A 111 -4.18 -0.70 -1.46
CA VAL A 111 -3.54 -1.56 -2.47
C VAL A 111 -4.63 -2.39 -3.14
N ALA A 112 -4.68 -2.38 -4.47
CA ALA A 112 -5.62 -3.14 -5.26
C ALA A 112 -4.93 -3.79 -6.45
N ASN A 113 -5.26 -5.05 -6.72
CA ASN A 113 -4.77 -5.79 -7.88
C ASN A 113 -5.65 -7.01 -8.14
N THR A 114 -5.24 -7.89 -9.06
CA THR A 114 -5.97 -9.10 -9.43
C THR A 114 -5.06 -10.32 -9.50
N VAL A 115 -5.64 -11.49 -9.20
CA VAL A 115 -5.07 -12.82 -9.43
C VAL A 115 -6.02 -13.58 -10.32
N LYS A 116 -5.51 -14.38 -11.27
CA LYS A 116 -6.34 -15.11 -12.22
C LYS A 116 -6.12 -16.61 -12.09
N PHE A 117 -7.18 -17.39 -12.28
CA PHE A 117 -7.08 -18.84 -12.43
C PHE A 117 -8.08 -19.32 -13.48
N THR A 118 -7.92 -20.53 -13.96
CA THR A 118 -8.80 -21.14 -14.96
C THR A 118 -9.48 -22.38 -14.38
N LEU A 119 -10.80 -22.41 -14.42
CA LEU A 119 -11.56 -23.64 -14.17
C LEU A 119 -11.60 -24.45 -15.48
N THR A 120 -11.00 -25.63 -15.49
CA THR A 120 -10.89 -26.46 -16.69
C THR A 120 -12.12 -27.33 -16.93
N THR A 121 -12.87 -27.65 -15.89
CA THR A 121 -14.10 -28.44 -15.95
C THR A 121 -15.26 -27.63 -15.42
N ALA A 122 -16.35 -27.57 -16.18
CA ALA A 122 -17.54 -26.85 -15.73
C ALA A 122 -18.14 -27.50 -14.47
N GLY A 123 -18.45 -26.69 -13.49
CA GLY A 123 -19.22 -27.08 -12.30
C GLY A 123 -20.70 -26.84 -12.48
N THR A 124 -21.45 -27.03 -11.39
CA THR A 124 -22.93 -26.90 -11.39
C THR A 124 -23.42 -25.67 -10.63
N GLY A 125 -22.50 -24.81 -10.20
CA GLY A 125 -22.84 -23.63 -9.42
C GLY A 125 -23.57 -22.56 -10.21
N THR A 126 -24.23 -21.66 -9.49
CA THR A 126 -24.90 -20.49 -10.05
C THR A 126 -24.24 -19.20 -9.51
N PRO A 127 -24.06 -18.18 -10.36
CA PRO A 127 -23.46 -16.92 -9.94
C PRO A 127 -24.36 -16.20 -8.92
N ALA A 128 -23.76 -15.25 -8.20
CA ALA A 128 -24.53 -14.34 -7.37
C ALA A 128 -25.48 -13.53 -8.27
N THR A 129 -26.72 -13.38 -7.84
CA THR A 129 -27.65 -12.46 -8.49
C THR A 129 -27.03 -11.05 -8.45
N PRO A 130 -27.00 -10.29 -9.53
CA PRO A 130 -26.50 -8.93 -9.50
C PRO A 130 -27.35 -8.11 -8.52
N THR A 131 -26.89 -7.93 -7.30
CA THR A 131 -27.36 -6.82 -6.50
C THR A 131 -26.86 -5.60 -7.23
N ALA A 132 -27.75 -4.69 -7.62
CA ALA A 132 -27.37 -3.43 -8.25
C ALA A 132 -26.34 -2.75 -7.33
N ALA A 133 -25.09 -3.03 -7.59
CA ALA A 133 -24.00 -2.33 -6.93
C ALA A 133 -24.16 -0.88 -7.35
N SER A 134 -24.45 -0.03 -6.39
CA SER A 134 -24.33 1.41 -6.55
C SER A 134 -22.93 1.63 -7.14
N THR A 135 -22.91 2.07 -8.39
CA THR A 135 -21.69 2.46 -9.08
C THR A 135 -21.20 3.74 -8.39
N SER A 136 -20.55 3.57 -7.25
CA SER A 136 -19.69 4.61 -6.73
C SER A 136 -18.47 4.62 -7.65
N GLN A 137 -18.62 5.36 -8.74
CA GLN A 137 -17.53 5.82 -9.55
C GLN A 137 -16.49 6.42 -8.57
N PRO A 138 -15.24 5.96 -8.56
CA PRO A 138 -14.24 6.65 -7.79
C PRO A 138 -14.16 8.07 -8.36
N SER A 139 -14.78 9.01 -7.67
CA SER A 139 -14.42 10.40 -7.86
C SER A 139 -12.93 10.47 -7.58
N SER A 140 -12.15 10.73 -8.61
CA SER A 140 -10.79 11.24 -8.47
C SER A 140 -10.94 12.61 -7.80
N ASN A 141 -11.20 12.60 -6.49
CA ASN A 141 -10.89 13.73 -5.67
C ASN A 141 -9.37 13.82 -5.67
N ASP A 142 -8.92 14.64 -6.58
CA ASP A 142 -7.64 15.30 -6.49
C ASP A 142 -7.63 15.95 -5.10
N SER A 143 -7.15 15.19 -4.12
CA SER A 143 -6.90 15.70 -2.79
C SER A 143 -5.77 16.68 -2.98
N GLY A 144 -6.12 17.95 -3.20
CA GLY A 144 -5.22 19.08 -3.15
C GLY A 144 -4.55 19.11 -1.79
N GLY A 145 -3.65 18.17 -1.56
CA GLY A 145 -2.75 18.18 -0.42
C GLY A 145 -1.97 19.49 -0.48
N ILE A 146 -1.85 20.17 0.64
CA ILE A 146 -1.01 21.36 0.77
C ILE A 146 0.35 20.99 0.16
N PRO A 147 0.78 21.67 -0.91
CA PRO A 147 2.02 21.32 -1.58
C PRO A 147 3.17 21.30 -0.58
N VAL A 148 3.97 20.24 -0.58
CA VAL A 148 5.06 20.05 0.40
C VAL A 148 6.22 21.03 0.22
N TRP A 149 6.30 21.69 -0.96
CA TRP A 149 7.39 22.62 -1.27
C TRP A 149 7.51 23.82 -0.30
N PRO A 150 6.43 24.42 0.28
CA PRO A 150 6.58 25.49 1.26
C PRO A 150 7.28 25.03 2.53
N TRP A 151 7.05 23.79 2.96
CA TRP A 151 7.72 23.19 4.12
C TRP A 151 9.20 22.93 3.86
N ILE A 152 9.54 22.51 2.64
CA ILE A 152 10.94 22.32 2.21
C ILE A 152 11.66 23.67 2.18
N VAL A 153 11.05 24.70 1.58
CA VAL A 153 11.62 26.06 1.54
C VAL A 153 11.78 26.62 2.96
N GLY A 154 10.75 26.47 3.82
CA GLY A 154 10.81 26.87 5.22
C GLY A 154 11.96 26.22 5.96
N GLY A 155 12.15 24.92 5.80
CA GLY A 155 13.26 24.16 6.37
C GLY A 155 14.65 24.66 5.92
N VAL A 156 14.82 24.89 4.62
CA VAL A 156 16.07 25.42 4.04
C VAL A 156 16.38 26.83 4.56
N VAL A 157 15.37 27.70 4.65
CA VAL A 157 15.54 29.07 5.18
C VAL A 157 15.94 29.04 6.65
N LEU A 158 15.27 28.23 7.48
CA LEU A 158 15.61 28.10 8.89
C LEU A 158 17.04 27.55 9.09
N LEU A 159 17.43 26.56 8.29
CA LEU A 159 18.78 25.99 8.33
C LEU A 159 19.83 27.03 7.91
N GLY A 160 19.57 27.78 6.84
CA GLY A 160 20.44 28.88 6.37
C GLY A 160 20.60 29.99 7.42
N LEU A 161 19.50 30.36 8.09
CA LEU A 161 19.48 31.38 9.15
C LEU A 161 20.27 30.88 10.38
N GLY A 162 20.10 29.62 10.76
CA GLY A 162 20.86 28.99 11.86
C GLY A 162 22.35 28.98 11.59
N VAL A 163 22.77 28.60 10.38
CA VAL A 163 24.18 28.62 9.95
C VAL A 163 24.71 30.06 9.93
N PHE A 164 23.95 31.02 9.40
CA PHE A 164 24.35 32.44 9.36
C PHE A 164 24.57 33.00 10.76
N VAL A 165 23.65 32.77 11.70
CA VAL A 165 23.78 33.20 13.10
C VAL A 165 24.98 32.54 13.77
N ALA A 166 25.18 31.25 13.56
CA ALA A 166 26.31 30.52 14.10
C ALA A 166 27.67 31.08 13.62
N LEU A 167 27.76 31.43 12.35
CA LEU A 167 28.97 32.03 11.76
C LEU A 167 29.20 33.47 12.27
N ARG A 168 28.13 34.25 12.46
CA ARG A 168 28.21 35.63 12.94
C ARG A 168 28.64 35.69 14.44
N MET A 169 28.05 34.84 15.28
CA MET A 169 28.41 34.75 16.69
C MET A 169 29.79 34.10 16.91
N GLY A 170 30.33 33.43 15.89
CA GLY A 170 31.64 32.79 15.94
C GLY A 170 32.84 33.69 15.71
N ARG A 171 32.63 34.93 15.26
CA ARG A 171 33.73 35.89 15.08
C ARG A 171 34.07 36.54 16.43
N VAL A 172 35.01 35.95 17.16
CA VAL A 172 35.67 36.61 18.26
C VAL A 172 36.63 37.64 17.65
N PRO A 173 36.65 38.92 18.09
CA PRO A 173 37.69 39.85 17.69
C PRO A 173 39.01 39.32 18.25
N GLU A 174 39.98 39.19 17.35
CA GLU A 174 41.39 38.95 17.76
C GLU A 174 41.88 40.22 18.38
N ASP A 175 41.97 40.24 19.71
CA ASP A 175 42.53 41.34 20.47
C ASP A 175 44.03 41.39 20.19
N SER A 176 44.44 42.41 19.41
CA SER A 176 45.81 42.72 19.13
C SER A 176 46.44 43.40 20.36
N SER A 177 46.91 42.58 21.32
CA SER A 177 47.81 43.08 22.34
C SER A 177 49.24 43.16 21.81
N LYS A 178 49.68 44.39 21.64
CA LYS A 178 51.11 44.75 21.53
C LYS A 178 51.78 44.53 22.84
#